data_82c05647c130cab8fc3d4def0a6d4fcc
#
_entry.id   82c05647c130cab8fc3d4def0a6d4fcc
#
_cell.length_a   1.000
_cell.length_b   1.000
_cell.length_c   1.000
_cell.angle_alpha   90.00
_cell.angle_beta   90.00
_cell.angle_gamma   90.00
#
_symmetry.space_group_name_H-M   'P 1'
#
loop_
_entity.id
_entity.type
_entity.pdbx_description
1 polymer ?
#
loop_
_entity_poly.entity_id
_entity_poly.type
_entity_poly.pdbx_seq_one_letter_code
_entity_poly.pdbx_strand_id
1 'polypeptide(L)'
;MAKGKFERTKPHVNVGTIGHVDHGKTTLTAAMTAVLSNKFGGESKEYDDIDAAPEEKARGITINTAHVEYETDGRHYAHVDCPGHADYVKNMITGAAQMDGAILVVNAADGPMPQTREHILLARQVGVPYIVVFLNKCDMVDDEELLELVEMEVRELLSKYDFPGDDTPIVKGSAKLALEGDKGPMGEEAITQLASALDSHIPEPERAIDGAFLMPIEDVFSISGRGTVVTGRVERGIIKVGEEIEIVGIRDTTKTTCTGVEMFRKLLDQGQAGDNVGVLLRGTKRDEVERGQVLCQPGSISPHTKFECEVYVLSKDEGGRHTPFFANYRPQFYFRTTDVTGSVALPEGTEMVMPGDNVKMSVELIAPIAMEQGLRFAIREGGRTVGAGVVSKVVQ
;
A
#
# COMPACT_ATOMS: atom_id res chain seq x y z
N MET A 1 13.40 -27.80 -9.27
CA MET A 1 13.15 -27.26 -10.64
C MET A 1 13.86 -25.93 -10.75
N ALA A 2 14.46 -25.59 -11.91
CA ALA A 2 15.05 -24.28 -12.14
C ALA A 2 13.91 -23.25 -12.15
N LYS A 3 14.09 -22.12 -11.45
CA LYS A 3 13.13 -21.01 -11.50
C LYS A 3 13.11 -20.40 -12.89
N GLY A 4 11.93 -20.11 -13.43
CA GLY A 4 11.79 -19.40 -14.71
C GLY A 4 12.36 -17.98 -14.62
N LYS A 5 12.71 -17.39 -15.75
CA LYS A 5 13.11 -16.00 -15.86
C LYS A 5 11.85 -15.16 -16.11
N PHE A 6 11.75 -13.99 -15.44
CA PHE A 6 10.69 -13.04 -15.71
C PHE A 6 11.01 -12.25 -16.99
N GLU A 7 10.06 -12.19 -17.90
CA GLU A 7 10.19 -11.40 -19.14
C GLU A 7 9.21 -10.21 -19.08
N ARG A 8 9.72 -9.00 -19.27
CA ARG A 8 8.94 -7.75 -19.30
C ARG A 8 8.32 -7.57 -20.68
N THR A 9 7.18 -8.20 -20.93
CA THR A 9 6.48 -8.12 -22.22
C THR A 9 5.40 -7.04 -22.24
N LYS A 10 4.93 -6.58 -21.07
CA LYS A 10 3.86 -5.60 -20.91
C LYS A 10 4.22 -4.53 -19.87
N PRO A 11 3.64 -3.33 -19.96
CA PRO A 11 3.75 -2.34 -18.88
C PRO A 11 3.31 -2.92 -17.53
N HIS A 12 4.06 -2.61 -16.48
CA HIS A 12 3.81 -3.10 -15.13
C HIS A 12 3.13 -2.04 -14.27
N VAL A 13 1.99 -2.39 -13.66
CA VAL A 13 1.19 -1.51 -12.80
C VAL A 13 0.93 -2.19 -11.47
N ASN A 14 1.10 -1.46 -10.37
CA ASN A 14 0.79 -1.93 -9.04
C ASN A 14 -0.59 -1.45 -8.62
N VAL A 15 -1.48 -2.36 -8.30
CA VAL A 15 -2.80 -2.06 -7.75
C VAL A 15 -3.00 -2.79 -6.43
N GLY A 16 -4.06 -2.50 -5.72
CA GLY A 16 -4.42 -3.28 -4.55
C GLY A 16 -5.81 -2.97 -4.07
N THR A 17 -6.35 -3.88 -3.25
CA THR A 17 -7.67 -3.77 -2.65
C THR A 17 -7.60 -3.05 -1.33
N ILE A 18 -8.47 -2.05 -1.16
CA ILE A 18 -8.70 -1.30 0.08
C ILE A 18 -10.20 -1.28 0.40
N GLY A 19 -10.56 -1.01 1.63
CA GLY A 19 -11.96 -0.94 2.07
C GLY A 19 -12.19 -1.64 3.42
N HIS A 20 -13.43 -1.60 3.88
CA HIS A 20 -13.82 -2.12 5.19
C HIS A 20 -13.59 -3.64 5.33
N VAL A 21 -13.46 -4.11 6.57
CA VAL A 21 -13.47 -5.55 6.88
C VAL A 21 -14.78 -6.18 6.37
N ASP A 22 -14.73 -7.43 5.93
CA ASP A 22 -15.88 -8.20 5.42
C ASP A 22 -16.56 -7.64 4.15
N HIS A 23 -16.02 -6.60 3.51
CA HIS A 23 -16.51 -6.14 2.21
C HIS A 23 -16.07 -7.03 1.03
N GLY A 24 -15.22 -8.04 1.27
CA GLY A 24 -14.84 -9.06 0.28
C GLY A 24 -13.63 -8.73 -0.56
N LYS A 25 -12.64 -7.98 0.00
CA LYS A 25 -11.38 -7.64 -0.69
C LYS A 25 -10.61 -8.87 -1.15
N THR A 26 -10.31 -9.78 -0.23
CA THR A 26 -9.58 -11.02 -0.52
C THR A 26 -10.37 -11.93 -1.47
N THR A 27 -11.70 -11.99 -1.33
CA THR A 27 -12.58 -12.70 -2.27
C THR A 27 -12.48 -12.12 -3.67
N LEU A 28 -12.47 -10.78 -3.79
CA LEU A 28 -12.29 -10.09 -5.07
C LEU A 28 -10.91 -10.37 -5.66
N THR A 29 -9.86 -10.31 -4.85
CA THR A 29 -8.48 -10.61 -5.26
C THR A 29 -8.39 -12.03 -5.82
N ALA A 30 -8.98 -13.02 -5.14
CA ALA A 30 -9.06 -14.40 -5.64
C ALA A 30 -9.85 -14.49 -6.96
N ALA A 31 -11.01 -13.82 -7.04
CA ALA A 31 -11.82 -13.80 -8.27
C ALA A 31 -11.07 -13.20 -9.46
N MET A 32 -10.33 -12.10 -9.24
CA MET A 32 -9.51 -11.48 -10.27
C MET A 32 -8.43 -12.43 -10.78
N THR A 33 -7.68 -13.10 -9.88
CA THR A 33 -6.66 -14.07 -10.32
C THR A 33 -7.28 -15.24 -11.08
N ALA A 34 -8.41 -15.77 -10.63
CA ALA A 34 -9.08 -16.90 -11.28
C ALA A 34 -9.62 -16.55 -12.68
N VAL A 35 -10.39 -15.47 -12.79
CA VAL A 35 -11.03 -15.08 -14.06
C VAL A 35 -9.99 -14.62 -15.08
N LEU A 36 -9.02 -13.79 -14.65
CA LEU A 36 -8.02 -13.25 -15.59
C LEU A 36 -6.98 -14.29 -15.99
N SER A 37 -6.59 -15.23 -15.09
CA SER A 37 -5.71 -16.34 -15.48
C SER A 37 -6.35 -17.26 -16.50
N ASN A 38 -7.65 -17.54 -16.39
CA ASN A 38 -8.39 -18.32 -17.36
C ASN A 38 -8.45 -17.65 -18.74
N LYS A 39 -8.48 -16.31 -18.78
CA LYS A 39 -8.63 -15.53 -20.01
C LYS A 39 -7.28 -15.19 -20.66
N PHE A 40 -6.29 -14.84 -19.89
CA PHE A 40 -4.99 -14.31 -20.36
C PHE A 40 -3.78 -15.17 -19.97
N GLY A 41 -4.00 -16.24 -19.22
CA GLY A 41 -2.92 -17.06 -18.66
C GLY A 41 -2.41 -16.55 -17.31
N GLY A 42 -1.58 -17.33 -16.66
CA GLY A 42 -1.03 -17.05 -15.34
C GLY A 42 -1.47 -18.07 -14.28
N GLU A 43 -1.16 -17.80 -13.03
CA GLU A 43 -1.55 -18.64 -11.90
C GLU A 43 -2.82 -18.09 -11.23
N SER A 44 -3.81 -18.94 -11.04
CA SER A 44 -4.94 -18.66 -10.15
C SER A 44 -4.51 -18.84 -8.69
N LYS A 45 -5.00 -17.98 -7.80
CA LYS A 45 -4.84 -18.10 -6.35
C LYS A 45 -6.20 -18.28 -5.70
N GLU A 46 -6.30 -19.29 -4.86
CA GLU A 46 -7.50 -19.48 -4.03
C GLU A 46 -7.47 -18.55 -2.82
N TYR A 47 -8.62 -18.32 -2.19
CA TYR A 47 -8.75 -17.51 -0.99
C TYR A 47 -7.75 -17.93 0.10
N ASP A 48 -7.65 -19.23 0.38
CA ASP A 48 -6.77 -19.82 1.37
C ASP A 48 -5.26 -19.73 1.04
N ASP A 49 -4.92 -19.46 -0.21
CA ASP A 49 -3.55 -19.21 -0.64
C ASP A 49 -3.15 -17.73 -0.44
N ILE A 50 -4.13 -16.82 -0.44
CA ILE A 50 -3.95 -15.39 -0.19
C ILE A 50 -3.86 -15.14 1.31
N ASP A 51 -4.87 -15.53 2.08
CA ASP A 51 -4.89 -15.50 3.54
C ASP A 51 -4.28 -16.80 4.10
N ALA A 52 -2.98 -16.97 3.89
CA ALA A 52 -2.29 -18.25 4.14
C ALA A 52 -1.89 -18.47 5.59
N ALA A 53 -1.74 -17.40 6.40
CA ALA A 53 -1.28 -17.50 7.77
C ALA A 53 -2.31 -18.22 8.68
N PRO A 54 -1.86 -19.07 9.63
CA PRO A 54 -2.78 -19.77 10.53
C PRO A 54 -3.73 -18.86 11.30
N GLU A 55 -3.27 -17.65 11.67
CA GLU A 55 -4.08 -16.67 12.40
C GLU A 55 -5.14 -16.03 11.50
N GLU A 56 -4.83 -15.77 10.24
CA GLU A 56 -5.77 -15.27 9.22
C GLU A 56 -6.89 -16.28 8.99
N LYS A 57 -6.54 -17.56 8.79
CA LYS A 57 -7.51 -18.65 8.63
C LYS A 57 -8.38 -18.86 9.86
N ALA A 58 -7.81 -18.74 11.07
CA ALA A 58 -8.54 -18.90 12.31
C ALA A 58 -9.54 -17.77 12.57
N ARG A 59 -9.23 -16.55 12.17
CA ARG A 59 -10.06 -15.35 12.37
C ARG A 59 -10.95 -15.02 11.18
N GLY A 60 -10.67 -15.55 9.98
CA GLY A 60 -11.34 -15.20 8.74
C GLY A 60 -11.12 -13.75 8.29
N ILE A 61 -9.97 -13.15 8.66
CA ILE A 61 -9.62 -11.77 8.30
C ILE A 61 -8.16 -11.70 7.82
N THR A 62 -7.91 -10.85 6.84
CA THR A 62 -6.56 -10.54 6.36
C THR A 62 -5.81 -9.71 7.42
N ILE A 63 -4.61 -10.15 7.78
CA ILE A 63 -3.71 -9.49 8.74
C ILE A 63 -2.52 -8.87 8.03
N ASN A 64 -1.87 -9.64 7.18
CA ASN A 64 -0.71 -9.21 6.40
C ASN A 64 -1.11 -8.87 4.97
N THR A 65 -0.30 -8.04 4.32
CA THR A 65 -0.46 -7.82 2.88
C THR A 65 -0.08 -9.09 2.11
N ALA A 66 -0.90 -9.47 1.15
CA ALA A 66 -0.59 -10.57 0.23
C ALA A 66 -0.38 -10.02 -1.18
N HIS A 67 0.58 -10.60 -1.91
CA HIS A 67 0.90 -10.18 -3.27
C HIS A 67 0.53 -11.27 -4.27
N VAL A 68 -0.25 -10.90 -5.28
CA VAL A 68 -0.61 -11.77 -6.40
C VAL A 68 -0.31 -11.06 -7.72
N GLU A 69 -0.23 -11.80 -8.82
CA GLU A 69 -0.06 -11.26 -10.17
C GLU A 69 -1.16 -11.75 -11.09
N TYR A 70 -1.54 -10.92 -12.05
CA TYR A 70 -2.40 -11.28 -13.18
C TYR A 70 -2.15 -10.34 -14.36
N GLU A 71 -2.66 -10.70 -15.51
CA GLU A 71 -2.50 -9.94 -16.74
C GLU A 71 -3.84 -9.56 -17.37
N THR A 72 -3.83 -8.48 -18.15
CA THR A 72 -4.82 -8.15 -19.16
C THR A 72 -4.16 -8.21 -20.54
N ASP A 73 -4.89 -7.88 -21.60
CA ASP A 73 -4.28 -7.81 -22.95
C ASP A 73 -3.13 -6.80 -22.99
N GLY A 74 -3.26 -5.68 -22.28
CA GLY A 74 -2.36 -4.55 -22.35
C GLY A 74 -1.34 -4.46 -21.22
N ARG A 75 -1.55 -5.11 -20.07
CA ARG A 75 -0.78 -4.84 -18.84
C ARG A 75 -0.52 -6.08 -18.00
N HIS A 76 0.56 -6.02 -17.24
CA HIS A 76 0.88 -6.92 -16.14
C HIS A 76 0.62 -6.19 -14.81
N TYR A 77 -0.18 -6.78 -13.94
CA TYR A 77 -0.53 -6.23 -12.64
C TYR A 77 0.12 -7.00 -11.51
N ALA A 78 0.79 -6.28 -10.60
CA ALA A 78 1.03 -6.73 -9.24
C ALA A 78 -0.11 -6.23 -8.37
N HIS A 79 -0.76 -7.09 -7.63
CA HIS A 79 -1.89 -6.77 -6.79
C HIS A 79 -1.57 -7.05 -5.32
N VAL A 80 -1.76 -6.05 -4.49
CA VAL A 80 -1.58 -6.11 -3.04
C VAL A 80 -2.94 -6.22 -2.37
N ASP A 81 -3.24 -7.35 -1.76
CA ASP A 81 -4.43 -7.47 -0.90
C ASP A 81 -4.13 -6.90 0.47
N CYS A 82 -4.89 -5.86 0.87
CA CYS A 82 -4.68 -5.14 2.11
C CYS A 82 -5.69 -5.55 3.20
N PRO A 83 -5.25 -5.62 4.48
CA PRO A 83 -6.16 -5.86 5.58
C PRO A 83 -7.21 -4.74 5.69
N GLY A 84 -8.43 -5.12 6.12
CA GLY A 84 -9.55 -4.18 6.32
C GLY A 84 -9.75 -3.77 7.77
N HIS A 85 -9.21 -4.53 8.72
CA HIS A 85 -9.45 -4.31 10.15
C HIS A 85 -8.59 -3.18 10.71
N ALA A 86 -9.17 -2.36 11.59
CA ALA A 86 -8.51 -1.19 12.19
C ALA A 86 -7.18 -1.50 12.91
N ASP A 87 -7.06 -2.70 13.51
CA ASP A 87 -5.82 -3.12 14.21
C ASP A 87 -4.63 -3.31 13.26
N TYR A 88 -4.89 -3.53 11.96
CA TYR A 88 -3.87 -3.82 10.95
C TYR A 88 -3.63 -2.68 9.96
N VAL A 89 -4.07 -1.48 10.30
CA VAL A 89 -3.93 -0.27 9.45
C VAL A 89 -2.46 0.00 9.07
N LYS A 90 -1.50 -0.36 9.92
CA LYS A 90 -0.07 -0.28 9.57
C LYS A 90 0.26 -1.08 8.30
N ASN A 91 -0.25 -2.31 8.19
CA ASN A 91 -0.04 -3.14 7.01
C ASN A 91 -0.81 -2.59 5.80
N MET A 92 -2.01 -2.04 6.02
CA MET A 92 -2.76 -1.34 4.98
C MET A 92 -1.98 -0.13 4.44
N ILE A 93 -1.42 0.72 5.30
CA ILE A 93 -0.60 1.88 4.90
C ILE A 93 0.61 1.43 4.06
N THR A 94 1.30 0.38 4.52
CA THR A 94 2.45 -0.19 3.81
C THR A 94 2.06 -0.70 2.41
N GLY A 95 0.96 -1.44 2.31
CA GLY A 95 0.44 -1.92 1.03
C GLY A 95 0.02 -0.77 0.11
N ALA A 96 -0.75 0.19 0.63
CA ALA A 96 -1.23 1.33 -0.14
C ALA A 96 -0.09 2.21 -0.69
N ALA A 97 0.99 2.38 0.06
CA ALA A 97 2.16 3.14 -0.40
C ALA A 97 2.84 2.53 -1.65
N GLN A 98 2.54 1.27 -1.97
CA GLN A 98 3.09 0.58 -3.13
C GLN A 98 2.21 0.71 -4.39
N MET A 99 1.00 1.24 -4.29
CA MET A 99 0.01 1.23 -5.36
C MET A 99 0.18 2.41 -6.32
N ASP A 100 0.01 2.14 -7.60
CA ASP A 100 -0.18 3.14 -8.66
C ASP A 100 -1.68 3.49 -8.80
N GLY A 101 -2.56 2.62 -8.31
CA GLY A 101 -3.99 2.83 -8.17
C GLY A 101 -4.60 1.83 -7.20
N ALA A 102 -5.70 2.19 -6.55
CA ALA A 102 -6.40 1.33 -5.61
C ALA A 102 -7.76 0.89 -6.14
N ILE A 103 -8.18 -0.32 -5.75
CA ILE A 103 -9.54 -0.82 -5.92
C ILE A 103 -10.24 -0.67 -4.58
N LEU A 104 -11.15 0.27 -4.50
CA LEU A 104 -12.00 0.46 -3.32
C LEU A 104 -13.16 -0.54 -3.36
N VAL A 105 -13.16 -1.48 -2.43
CA VAL A 105 -14.23 -2.49 -2.33
C VAL A 105 -15.25 -2.06 -1.29
N VAL A 106 -16.49 -1.91 -1.73
CA VAL A 106 -17.63 -1.52 -0.89
C VAL A 106 -18.71 -2.57 -1.02
N ASN A 107 -19.22 -3.07 0.11
CA ASN A 107 -20.40 -3.93 0.12
C ASN A 107 -21.63 -3.11 -0.25
N ALA A 108 -22.35 -3.52 -1.30
CA ALA A 108 -23.51 -2.82 -1.81
C ALA A 108 -24.69 -2.77 -0.80
N ALA A 109 -24.78 -3.74 0.12
CA ALA A 109 -25.84 -3.76 1.14
C ALA A 109 -25.55 -2.83 2.33
N ASP A 110 -24.25 -2.63 2.67
CA ASP A 110 -23.85 -1.85 3.85
C ASP A 110 -23.45 -0.40 3.52
N GLY A 111 -23.06 -0.16 2.27
CA GLY A 111 -22.49 1.13 1.83
C GLY A 111 -21.12 1.44 2.45
N PRO A 112 -20.68 2.71 2.40
CA PRO A 112 -19.40 3.13 2.97
C PRO A 112 -19.39 3.06 4.51
N MET A 113 -18.51 2.23 5.05
CA MET A 113 -18.34 2.00 6.48
C MET A 113 -17.13 2.80 7.04
N PRO A 114 -16.90 2.85 8.37
CA PRO A 114 -15.83 3.67 8.96
C PRO A 114 -14.44 3.42 8.37
N GLN A 115 -14.02 2.16 8.18
CA GLN A 115 -12.72 1.87 7.59
C GLN A 115 -12.67 2.21 6.09
N THR A 116 -13.81 2.23 5.38
CA THR A 116 -13.86 2.73 3.99
C THR A 116 -13.35 4.17 3.92
N ARG A 117 -13.85 5.02 4.83
CA ARG A 117 -13.44 6.43 4.94
C ARG A 117 -11.96 6.56 5.32
N GLU A 118 -11.52 5.81 6.32
CA GLU A 118 -10.13 5.81 6.77
C GLU A 118 -9.18 5.33 5.65
N HIS A 119 -9.54 4.30 4.89
CA HIS A 119 -8.71 3.78 3.81
C HIS A 119 -8.60 4.73 2.63
N ILE A 120 -9.67 5.44 2.25
CA ILE A 120 -9.61 6.49 1.21
C ILE A 120 -8.68 7.62 1.67
N LEU A 121 -8.85 8.10 2.91
CA LEU A 121 -8.00 9.12 3.49
C LEU A 121 -6.52 8.69 3.47
N LEU A 122 -6.22 7.50 3.98
CA LEU A 122 -4.85 6.98 4.04
C LEU A 122 -4.27 6.76 2.64
N ALA A 123 -5.03 6.25 1.69
CA ALA A 123 -4.60 6.12 0.30
C ALA A 123 -4.18 7.49 -0.27
N ARG A 124 -4.98 8.53 -0.02
CA ARG A 124 -4.64 9.90 -0.42
C ARG A 124 -3.35 10.38 0.25
N GLN A 125 -3.17 10.10 1.53
CA GLN A 125 -2.00 10.52 2.33
C GLN A 125 -0.71 9.87 1.85
N VAL A 126 -0.73 8.58 1.55
CA VAL A 126 0.46 7.86 1.06
C VAL A 126 0.71 8.10 -0.43
N GLY A 127 -0.18 8.85 -1.11
CA GLY A 127 0.00 9.32 -2.47
C GLY A 127 -0.52 8.38 -3.56
N VAL A 128 -1.49 7.50 -3.25
CA VAL A 128 -2.21 6.74 -4.28
C VAL A 128 -2.94 7.72 -5.21
N PRO A 129 -2.60 7.76 -6.51
CA PRO A 129 -3.13 8.81 -7.39
C PRO A 129 -4.52 8.51 -7.95
N TYR A 130 -4.89 7.24 -8.08
CA TYR A 130 -6.13 6.81 -8.74
C TYR A 130 -6.89 5.78 -7.91
N ILE A 131 -8.22 5.85 -7.95
CA ILE A 131 -9.12 4.86 -7.36
C ILE A 131 -10.09 4.37 -8.43
N VAL A 132 -10.36 3.07 -8.44
CA VAL A 132 -11.48 2.43 -9.13
C VAL A 132 -12.33 1.76 -8.06
N VAL A 133 -13.65 1.83 -8.16
CA VAL A 133 -14.56 1.26 -7.17
C VAL A 133 -15.15 -0.05 -7.66
N PHE A 134 -15.21 -1.03 -6.78
CA PHE A 134 -15.99 -2.25 -6.98
C PHE A 134 -17.08 -2.33 -5.92
N LEU A 135 -18.34 -2.13 -6.31
CA LEU A 135 -19.49 -2.42 -5.47
C LEU A 135 -19.71 -3.92 -5.47
N ASN A 136 -19.30 -4.55 -4.38
CA ASN A 136 -19.35 -6.01 -4.22
C ASN A 136 -20.65 -6.46 -3.57
N LYS A 137 -20.97 -7.74 -3.70
CA LYS A 137 -22.16 -8.38 -3.14
C LYS A 137 -23.49 -7.79 -3.68
N CYS A 138 -23.49 -7.30 -4.91
CA CYS A 138 -24.71 -6.81 -5.56
C CYS A 138 -25.78 -7.91 -5.71
N ASP A 139 -25.39 -9.18 -5.69
CA ASP A 139 -26.28 -10.33 -5.66
C ASP A 139 -27.19 -10.40 -4.40
N MET A 140 -26.84 -9.65 -3.35
CA MET A 140 -27.61 -9.57 -2.10
C MET A 140 -28.60 -8.39 -2.06
N VAL A 141 -28.64 -7.56 -3.10
CA VAL A 141 -29.45 -6.36 -3.16
C VAL A 141 -30.39 -6.42 -4.37
N ASP A 142 -31.67 -6.57 -4.11
CA ASP A 142 -32.71 -6.62 -5.14
C ASP A 142 -33.25 -5.23 -5.54
N ASP A 143 -32.87 -4.19 -4.79
CA ASP A 143 -33.34 -2.81 -4.95
C ASP A 143 -32.30 -1.97 -5.72
N GLU A 144 -32.64 -1.59 -6.93
CA GLU A 144 -31.79 -0.79 -7.80
C GLU A 144 -31.61 0.65 -7.26
N GLU A 145 -32.62 1.21 -6.59
CA GLU A 145 -32.53 2.54 -5.97
C GLU A 145 -31.51 2.55 -4.82
N LEU A 146 -31.41 1.45 -4.07
CA LEU A 146 -30.40 1.31 -3.03
C LEU A 146 -28.99 1.25 -3.61
N LEU A 147 -28.79 0.56 -4.73
CA LEU A 147 -27.50 0.52 -5.44
C LEU A 147 -27.08 1.90 -5.93
N GLU A 148 -28.01 2.69 -6.45
CA GLU A 148 -27.76 4.07 -6.89
C GLU A 148 -27.41 4.99 -5.72
N LEU A 149 -28.10 4.83 -4.58
CA LEU A 149 -27.84 5.61 -3.37
C LEU A 149 -26.42 5.33 -2.84
N VAL A 150 -26.03 4.05 -2.74
CA VAL A 150 -24.68 3.66 -2.31
C VAL A 150 -23.62 4.19 -3.27
N GLU A 151 -23.87 4.15 -4.57
CA GLU A 151 -22.97 4.72 -5.56
C GLU A 151 -22.78 6.23 -5.34
N MET A 152 -23.86 6.98 -5.11
CA MET A 152 -23.81 8.42 -4.80
C MET A 152 -22.98 8.69 -3.52
N GLU A 153 -23.24 7.96 -2.45
CA GLU A 153 -22.48 8.11 -1.19
C GLU A 153 -20.99 7.87 -1.38
N VAL A 154 -20.62 6.87 -2.19
CA VAL A 154 -19.21 6.59 -2.50
C VAL A 154 -18.58 7.74 -3.30
N ARG A 155 -19.29 8.28 -4.30
CA ARG A 155 -18.83 9.42 -5.12
C ARG A 155 -18.61 10.68 -4.27
N GLU A 156 -19.56 11.00 -3.39
CA GLU A 156 -19.44 12.11 -2.44
C GLU A 156 -18.25 11.93 -1.51
N LEU A 157 -18.07 10.71 -1.01
CA LEU A 157 -16.97 10.39 -0.10
C LEU A 157 -15.61 10.53 -0.81
N LEU A 158 -15.47 10.06 -2.04
CA LEU A 158 -14.25 10.23 -2.85
C LEU A 158 -13.95 11.71 -3.08
N SER A 159 -14.96 12.49 -3.46
CA SER A 159 -14.83 13.93 -3.70
C SER A 159 -14.39 14.68 -2.43
N LYS A 160 -14.89 14.27 -1.26
CA LYS A 160 -14.50 14.83 0.04
C LYS A 160 -13.00 14.66 0.33
N TYR A 161 -12.37 13.62 -0.19
CA TYR A 161 -10.94 13.33 -0.01
C TYR A 161 -10.09 13.63 -1.25
N ASP A 162 -10.54 14.57 -2.08
CA ASP A 162 -9.83 15.07 -3.27
C ASP A 162 -9.57 14.02 -4.36
N PHE A 163 -10.39 12.99 -4.45
CA PHE A 163 -10.46 12.12 -5.61
C PHE A 163 -11.60 12.58 -6.54
N PRO A 164 -11.50 12.40 -7.88
CA PRO A 164 -12.53 12.82 -8.82
C PRO A 164 -13.75 11.88 -8.73
N GLY A 165 -14.61 12.05 -7.70
CA GLY A 165 -15.72 11.14 -7.40
C GLY A 165 -16.68 10.93 -8.58
N ASP A 166 -17.00 11.99 -9.34
CA ASP A 166 -17.90 11.91 -10.49
C ASP A 166 -17.30 11.12 -11.66
N ASP A 167 -15.98 11.24 -11.88
CA ASP A 167 -15.28 10.60 -12.99
C ASP A 167 -14.70 9.21 -12.61
N THR A 168 -14.76 8.84 -11.34
CA THR A 168 -14.23 7.55 -10.87
C THR A 168 -15.10 6.40 -11.38
N PRO A 169 -14.51 5.40 -12.07
CA PRO A 169 -15.24 4.21 -12.49
C PRO A 169 -15.77 3.42 -11.30
N ILE A 170 -17.04 3.04 -11.35
CA ILE A 170 -17.71 2.17 -10.39
C ILE A 170 -18.25 0.95 -11.12
N VAL A 171 -17.75 -0.24 -10.77
CA VAL A 171 -18.21 -1.52 -11.31
C VAL A 171 -19.06 -2.22 -10.26
N LYS A 172 -20.23 -2.69 -10.65
CA LYS A 172 -21.18 -3.44 -9.80
C LYS A 172 -21.03 -4.94 -10.07
N GLY A 173 -20.92 -5.75 -9.02
CA GLY A 173 -20.77 -7.20 -9.19
C GLY A 173 -20.76 -7.99 -7.89
N SER A 174 -20.46 -9.27 -8.01
CA SER A 174 -20.28 -10.20 -6.90
C SER A 174 -19.01 -11.03 -7.13
N ALA A 175 -18.01 -10.78 -6.31
CA ALA A 175 -16.77 -11.56 -6.35
C ALA A 175 -17.02 -13.05 -6.07
N LYS A 176 -18.02 -13.35 -5.22
CA LYS A 176 -18.43 -14.73 -4.92
C LYS A 176 -18.98 -15.44 -6.15
N LEU A 177 -19.94 -14.83 -6.84
CA LEU A 177 -20.51 -15.41 -8.07
C LEU A 177 -19.44 -15.65 -9.15
N ALA A 178 -18.50 -14.71 -9.28
CA ALA A 178 -17.37 -14.86 -10.21
C ALA A 178 -16.49 -16.08 -9.86
N LEU A 179 -16.20 -16.32 -8.57
CA LEU A 179 -15.47 -17.50 -8.10
C LEU A 179 -16.25 -18.81 -8.30
N GLU A 180 -17.57 -18.76 -8.19
CA GLU A 180 -18.47 -19.89 -8.44
C GLU A 180 -18.63 -20.18 -9.95
N GLY A 181 -18.02 -19.35 -10.82
CA GLY A 181 -18.02 -19.54 -12.28
C GLY A 181 -19.26 -19.01 -12.99
N ASP A 182 -20.03 -18.11 -12.33
CA ASP A 182 -21.11 -17.39 -12.99
C ASP A 182 -20.55 -16.42 -14.04
N LYS A 183 -20.96 -16.62 -15.29
CA LYS A 183 -20.53 -15.81 -16.44
C LYS A 183 -21.38 -14.58 -16.69
N GLY A 184 -22.41 -14.38 -15.88
CA GLY A 184 -23.35 -13.28 -16.01
C GLY A 184 -22.76 -11.90 -15.63
N PRO A 185 -23.59 -10.83 -15.76
CA PRO A 185 -23.17 -9.46 -15.56
C PRO A 185 -22.60 -9.15 -14.16
N MET A 186 -23.03 -9.90 -13.12
CA MET A 186 -22.56 -9.75 -11.74
C MET A 186 -21.37 -10.67 -11.40
N GLY A 187 -21.09 -11.68 -12.23
CA GLY A 187 -20.03 -12.67 -12.05
C GLY A 187 -18.74 -12.32 -12.80
N GLU A 188 -18.27 -13.24 -13.66
CA GLU A 188 -17.02 -13.10 -14.44
C GLU A 188 -17.02 -11.86 -15.34
N GLU A 189 -18.17 -11.44 -15.86
CA GLU A 189 -18.28 -10.22 -16.68
C GLU A 189 -17.93 -8.97 -15.87
N ALA A 190 -18.40 -8.85 -14.62
CA ALA A 190 -18.05 -7.74 -13.74
C ALA A 190 -16.54 -7.69 -13.43
N ILE A 191 -15.88 -8.84 -13.25
CA ILE A 191 -14.42 -8.90 -13.06
C ILE A 191 -13.69 -8.42 -14.32
N THR A 192 -14.18 -8.81 -15.50
CA THR A 192 -13.62 -8.34 -16.78
C THR A 192 -13.81 -6.84 -16.97
N GLN A 193 -14.97 -6.30 -16.59
CA GLN A 193 -15.23 -4.85 -16.60
C GLN A 193 -14.32 -4.10 -15.63
N LEU A 194 -14.08 -4.65 -14.42
CA LEU A 194 -13.14 -4.08 -13.46
C LEU A 194 -11.73 -4.02 -14.04
N ALA A 195 -11.25 -5.10 -14.66
CA ALA A 195 -9.94 -5.12 -15.32
C ALA A 195 -9.84 -4.07 -16.43
N SER A 196 -10.89 -3.92 -17.23
CA SER A 196 -10.96 -2.89 -18.29
C SER A 196 -10.98 -1.47 -17.71
N ALA A 197 -11.65 -1.27 -16.57
CA ALA A 197 -11.66 0.01 -15.85
C ALA A 197 -10.25 0.36 -15.31
N LEU A 198 -9.52 -0.62 -14.78
CA LEU A 198 -8.12 -0.44 -14.36
C LEU A 198 -7.23 -0.04 -15.54
N ASP A 199 -7.36 -0.74 -16.67
CA ASP A 199 -6.57 -0.44 -17.88
C ASP A 199 -6.82 0.97 -18.43
N SER A 200 -8.05 1.45 -18.36
CA SER A 200 -8.44 2.74 -18.94
C SER A 200 -8.28 3.93 -17.98
N HIS A 201 -8.51 3.73 -16.69
CA HIS A 201 -8.53 4.82 -15.69
C HIS A 201 -7.17 5.08 -15.05
N ILE A 202 -6.35 4.06 -14.85
CA ILE A 202 -5.01 4.20 -14.31
C ILE A 202 -4.04 4.38 -15.48
N PRO A 203 -3.39 5.56 -15.64
CA PRO A 203 -2.39 5.72 -16.70
C PRO A 203 -1.16 4.85 -16.44
N GLU A 204 -0.35 4.62 -17.46
CA GLU A 204 0.95 3.97 -17.27
C GLU A 204 1.83 4.85 -16.36
N PRO A 205 2.31 4.30 -15.23
CA PRO A 205 3.04 5.10 -14.26
C PRO A 205 4.42 5.53 -14.78
N GLU A 206 4.76 6.80 -14.61
CA GLU A 206 6.13 7.26 -14.81
C GLU A 206 7.05 6.68 -13.73
N ARG A 207 8.11 6.00 -14.12
CA ARG A 207 9.05 5.34 -13.21
C ARG A 207 10.32 6.15 -13.06
N ALA A 208 10.72 6.46 -11.82
CA ALA A 208 11.97 7.16 -11.52
C ALA A 208 13.18 6.22 -11.66
N ILE A 209 13.42 5.72 -12.88
CA ILE A 209 14.48 4.74 -13.19
C ILE A 209 15.87 5.37 -13.09
N ASP A 210 16.03 6.64 -13.46
CA ASP A 210 17.32 7.35 -13.50
C ASP A 210 17.80 7.81 -12.11
N GLY A 211 17.00 7.61 -11.07
CA GLY A 211 17.37 7.95 -9.70
C GLY A 211 18.31 6.94 -9.05
N ALA A 212 18.96 7.33 -7.95
CA ALA A 212 19.70 6.40 -7.11
C ALA A 212 18.75 5.33 -6.52
N PHE A 213 19.16 4.06 -6.57
CA PHE A 213 18.33 2.95 -6.08
C PHE A 213 17.86 3.16 -4.63
N LEU A 214 16.60 2.96 -4.41
CA LEU A 214 15.94 2.96 -3.09
C LEU A 214 14.78 1.95 -3.07
N MET A 215 14.76 1.09 -2.06
CA MET A 215 13.68 0.14 -1.81
C MET A 215 13.39 0.06 -0.32
N PRO A 216 12.22 0.50 0.16
CA PRO A 216 11.77 0.25 1.54
C PRO A 216 11.59 -1.24 1.80
N ILE A 217 12.06 -1.73 2.93
CA ILE A 217 11.92 -3.13 3.33
C ILE A 217 10.54 -3.34 3.95
N GLU A 218 9.77 -4.25 3.37
CA GLU A 218 8.44 -4.64 3.81
C GLU A 218 8.48 -5.88 4.69
N ASP A 219 9.15 -6.94 4.22
CA ASP A 219 9.30 -8.19 4.95
C ASP A 219 10.72 -8.76 4.84
N VAL A 220 11.07 -9.61 5.81
CA VAL A 220 12.37 -10.27 5.90
C VAL A 220 12.19 -11.76 6.07
N PHE A 221 12.74 -12.53 5.14
CA PHE A 221 12.67 -13.99 5.13
C PHE A 221 14.06 -14.61 5.22
N SER A 222 14.14 -15.77 5.85
CA SER A 222 15.32 -16.64 5.81
C SER A 222 15.01 -17.84 4.92
N ILE A 223 15.77 -17.99 3.84
CA ILE A 223 15.62 -19.11 2.92
C ILE A 223 16.77 -20.09 3.14
N SER A 224 16.43 -21.32 3.52
CA SER A 224 17.43 -22.38 3.74
C SER A 224 18.31 -22.58 2.51
N GLY A 225 19.63 -22.52 2.70
CA GLY A 225 20.63 -22.66 1.64
C GLY A 225 20.82 -21.43 0.72
N ARG A 226 20.03 -20.36 0.90
CA ARG A 226 20.14 -19.12 0.07
C ARG A 226 20.48 -17.87 0.87
N GLY A 227 20.09 -17.82 2.16
CA GLY A 227 20.36 -16.69 3.05
C GLY A 227 19.13 -15.83 3.31
N THR A 228 19.36 -14.56 3.65
CA THR A 228 18.33 -13.59 3.96
C THR A 228 17.81 -12.94 2.68
N VAL A 229 16.49 -12.88 2.55
CA VAL A 229 15.77 -12.20 1.48
C VAL A 229 14.92 -11.12 2.10
N VAL A 230 14.99 -9.92 1.56
CA VAL A 230 14.10 -8.81 1.93
C VAL A 230 13.21 -8.49 0.74
N THR A 231 11.94 -8.19 1.03
CA THR A 231 10.96 -7.82 0.00
C THR A 231 10.58 -6.37 0.12
N GLY A 232 10.17 -5.78 -0.99
CA GLY A 232 9.64 -4.43 -1.07
C GLY A 232 9.42 -3.99 -2.50
N ARG A 233 8.77 -2.84 -2.67
CA ARG A 233 8.68 -2.17 -3.95
C ARG A 233 9.89 -1.26 -4.15
N VAL A 234 10.52 -1.34 -5.31
CA VAL A 234 11.57 -0.39 -5.69
C VAL A 234 10.93 0.99 -5.88
N GLU A 235 11.27 1.93 -5.01
CA GLU A 235 10.73 3.30 -5.04
C GLU A 235 11.33 4.10 -6.19
N ARG A 236 12.66 3.98 -6.40
CA ARG A 236 13.40 4.62 -7.49
C ARG A 236 14.65 3.85 -7.86
N GLY A 237 15.18 4.14 -9.04
CA GLY A 237 16.44 3.57 -9.53
C GLY A 237 16.34 2.12 -9.98
N ILE A 238 17.51 1.50 -10.10
CA ILE A 238 17.69 0.11 -10.54
C ILE A 238 18.62 -0.59 -9.57
N ILE A 239 18.35 -1.86 -9.25
CA ILE A 239 19.23 -2.77 -8.53
C ILE A 239 19.61 -3.93 -9.44
N LYS A 240 20.92 -4.24 -9.53
CA LYS A 240 21.44 -5.38 -10.28
C LYS A 240 22.08 -6.40 -9.37
N VAL A 241 22.06 -7.65 -9.82
CA VAL A 241 22.79 -8.72 -9.13
C VAL A 241 24.30 -8.40 -9.15
N GLY A 242 24.95 -8.49 -7.99
CA GLY A 242 26.35 -8.18 -7.79
C GLY A 242 26.66 -6.77 -7.27
N GLU A 243 25.68 -5.88 -7.22
CA GLU A 243 25.88 -4.51 -6.72
C GLU A 243 26.00 -4.45 -5.19
N GLU A 244 26.87 -3.57 -4.71
CA GLU A 244 26.93 -3.18 -3.29
C GLU A 244 25.80 -2.23 -2.98
N ILE A 245 25.14 -2.46 -1.85
CA ILE A 245 24.01 -1.68 -1.34
C ILE A 245 24.18 -1.41 0.15
N GLU A 246 23.51 -0.39 0.65
CA GLU A 246 23.40 -0.08 2.07
C GLU A 246 22.02 -0.39 2.61
N ILE A 247 21.98 -0.80 3.89
CA ILE A 247 20.79 -0.96 4.70
C ILE A 247 20.76 0.21 5.67
N VAL A 248 19.77 1.10 5.55
CA VAL A 248 19.72 2.39 6.25
C VAL A 248 18.44 2.53 7.06
N GLY A 249 18.56 3.12 8.25
CA GLY A 249 17.45 3.44 9.16
C GLY A 249 17.34 2.47 10.33
N ILE A 250 16.70 2.91 11.41
CA ILE A 250 16.44 2.20 12.66
C ILE A 250 17.71 1.83 13.42
N ARG A 251 18.68 1.23 12.74
CA ARG A 251 19.97 0.79 13.26
C ARG A 251 21.11 1.48 12.52
N ASP A 252 22.34 1.18 12.94
CA ASP A 252 23.54 1.65 12.25
C ASP A 252 23.53 1.17 10.79
N THR A 253 23.93 2.05 9.88
CA THR A 253 24.00 1.74 8.46
C THR A 253 25.02 0.62 8.21
N THR A 254 24.60 -0.39 7.49
CA THR A 254 25.45 -1.53 7.11
C THR A 254 25.50 -1.71 5.60
N LYS A 255 26.59 -2.30 5.11
CA LYS A 255 26.79 -2.61 3.70
C LYS A 255 26.60 -4.09 3.44
N THR A 256 26.01 -4.40 2.29
CA THR A 256 25.86 -5.77 1.81
C THR A 256 25.92 -5.80 0.29
N THR A 257 25.82 -6.98 -0.31
CA THR A 257 25.79 -7.16 -1.75
C THR A 257 24.47 -7.86 -2.14
N CYS A 258 23.81 -7.35 -3.17
CA CYS A 258 22.69 -8.02 -3.81
C CYS A 258 23.20 -9.28 -4.55
N THR A 259 22.79 -10.47 -4.14
CA THR A 259 23.18 -11.73 -4.78
C THR A 259 22.11 -12.33 -5.66
N GLY A 260 20.91 -11.76 -5.66
CA GLY A 260 19.81 -12.18 -6.52
C GLY A 260 18.63 -11.25 -6.39
N VAL A 261 17.87 -11.13 -7.45
CA VAL A 261 16.60 -10.39 -7.51
C VAL A 261 15.53 -11.34 -8.03
N GLU A 262 14.38 -11.36 -7.36
CA GLU A 262 13.24 -12.21 -7.72
C GLU A 262 11.95 -11.41 -7.69
N MET A 263 11.04 -11.70 -8.62
CA MET A 263 9.68 -11.19 -8.63
C MET A 263 8.72 -12.35 -8.94
N PHE A 264 7.70 -12.55 -8.10
CA PHE A 264 6.74 -13.66 -8.22
C PHE A 264 7.42 -15.02 -8.43
N ARG A 265 8.46 -15.32 -7.63
CA ARG A 265 9.28 -16.55 -7.70
C ARG A 265 10.06 -16.76 -9.01
N LYS A 266 10.07 -15.77 -9.90
CA LYS A 266 10.88 -15.76 -11.13
C LYS A 266 12.15 -14.95 -10.91
N LEU A 267 13.25 -15.35 -11.54
CA LEU A 267 14.55 -14.64 -11.43
C LEU A 267 14.55 -13.42 -12.34
N LEU A 268 15.17 -12.33 -11.85
CA LEU A 268 15.46 -11.14 -12.64
C LEU A 268 16.96 -10.88 -12.64
N ASP A 269 17.46 -10.33 -13.74
CA ASP A 269 18.83 -9.80 -13.81
C ASP A 269 18.95 -8.48 -13.04
N GLN A 270 17.86 -7.70 -13.01
CA GLN A 270 17.73 -6.43 -12.30
C GLN A 270 16.29 -6.16 -11.88
N GLY A 271 16.12 -5.46 -10.76
CA GLY A 271 14.86 -4.82 -10.32
C GLY A 271 14.92 -3.33 -10.63
N GLN A 272 13.79 -2.75 -11.00
CA GLN A 272 13.70 -1.31 -11.32
C GLN A 272 12.52 -0.65 -10.61
N ALA A 273 12.53 0.68 -10.58
CA ALA A 273 11.44 1.47 -9.99
C ALA A 273 10.06 0.94 -10.42
N GLY A 274 9.20 0.71 -9.44
CA GLY A 274 7.86 0.11 -9.61
C GLY A 274 7.78 -1.40 -9.42
N ASP A 275 8.89 -2.14 -9.46
CA ASP A 275 8.87 -3.59 -9.25
C ASP A 275 8.71 -3.95 -7.78
N ASN A 276 7.87 -4.94 -7.48
CA ASN A 276 7.83 -5.61 -6.18
C ASN A 276 8.79 -6.80 -6.20
N VAL A 277 9.91 -6.69 -5.53
CA VAL A 277 10.99 -7.67 -5.62
C VAL A 277 11.42 -8.22 -4.27
N GLY A 278 11.94 -9.45 -4.30
CA GLY A 278 12.74 -10.01 -3.23
C GLY A 278 14.23 -9.87 -3.59
N VAL A 279 15.01 -9.25 -2.72
CA VAL A 279 16.45 -9.06 -2.88
C VAL A 279 17.19 -9.97 -1.92
N LEU A 280 18.08 -10.81 -2.45
CA LEU A 280 18.94 -11.68 -1.66
C LEU A 280 20.16 -10.91 -1.21
N LEU A 281 20.46 -10.97 0.10
CA LEU A 281 21.54 -10.24 0.74
C LEU A 281 22.70 -11.17 1.10
N ARG A 282 23.94 -10.77 0.75
CA ARG A 282 25.14 -11.53 1.09
C ARG A 282 25.55 -11.33 2.53
N GLY A 283 25.69 -12.42 3.30
CA GLY A 283 26.29 -12.38 4.63
C GLY A 283 25.45 -11.67 5.70
N THR A 284 24.27 -11.19 5.36
CA THR A 284 23.34 -10.52 6.29
C THR A 284 22.44 -11.59 6.93
N LYS A 285 22.38 -11.63 8.26
CA LYS A 285 21.47 -12.50 8.98
C LYS A 285 20.08 -11.85 9.08
N ARG A 286 19.06 -12.68 9.31
CA ARG A 286 17.67 -12.21 9.42
C ARG A 286 17.47 -11.19 10.56
N ASP A 287 18.19 -11.35 11.67
CA ASP A 287 18.13 -10.48 12.86
C ASP A 287 18.95 -9.18 12.72
N GLU A 288 19.72 -9.03 11.65
CA GLU A 288 20.51 -7.83 11.34
C GLU A 288 19.75 -6.84 10.45
N VAL A 289 18.61 -7.23 9.90
CA VAL A 289 17.77 -6.42 9.03
C VAL A 289 16.32 -6.53 9.45
N GLU A 290 15.56 -5.43 9.34
CA GLU A 290 14.17 -5.40 9.75
C GLU A 290 13.30 -4.51 8.87
N ARG A 291 12.00 -4.75 8.90
CA ARG A 291 10.98 -3.90 8.26
C ARG A 291 11.14 -2.46 8.72
N GLY A 292 11.04 -1.53 7.78
CA GLY A 292 11.17 -0.10 8.02
C GLY A 292 12.53 0.48 7.71
N GLN A 293 13.56 -0.36 7.58
CA GLN A 293 14.81 0.04 6.96
C GLN A 293 14.62 0.15 5.43
N VAL A 294 15.58 0.75 4.75
CA VAL A 294 15.61 0.81 3.28
C VAL A 294 16.89 0.17 2.76
N LEU A 295 16.78 -0.50 1.60
CA LEU A 295 17.95 -0.78 0.76
C LEU A 295 18.18 0.41 -0.16
N CYS A 296 19.41 0.84 -0.31
CA CYS A 296 19.74 1.96 -1.18
C CYS A 296 21.11 1.83 -1.83
N GLN A 297 21.32 2.61 -2.87
CA GLN A 297 22.68 2.85 -3.41
C GLN A 297 23.53 3.47 -2.31
N PRO A 298 24.80 3.03 -2.11
CA PRO A 298 25.67 3.55 -1.07
C PRO A 298 25.76 5.08 -1.07
N GLY A 299 25.50 5.68 0.11
CA GLY A 299 25.56 7.13 0.32
C GLY A 299 24.42 7.94 -0.30
N SER A 300 23.38 7.32 -0.85
CA SER A 300 22.28 8.05 -1.52
C SER A 300 21.19 8.58 -0.59
N ILE A 301 21.10 8.05 0.63
CA ILE A 301 20.19 8.51 1.68
C ILE A 301 20.81 8.27 3.05
N SER A 302 20.46 9.09 4.04
CA SER A 302 21.00 9.01 5.39
C SER A 302 19.87 8.83 6.41
N PRO A 303 20.17 8.20 7.59
CA PRO A 303 19.22 8.10 8.68
C PRO A 303 19.18 9.40 9.48
N HIS A 304 17.98 9.84 9.88
CA HIS A 304 17.78 11.08 10.62
C HIS A 304 16.74 10.90 11.73
N THR A 305 16.90 11.67 12.82
CA THR A 305 15.97 11.70 13.94
C THR A 305 15.23 13.03 14.05
N LYS A 306 15.76 14.12 13.47
CA LYS A 306 15.17 15.46 13.57
C LYS A 306 14.84 16.05 12.22
N PHE A 307 13.63 16.58 12.11
CA PHE A 307 13.14 17.21 10.88
C PHE A 307 12.12 18.30 11.16
N GLU A 308 11.97 19.23 10.23
CA GLU A 308 10.86 20.17 10.14
C GLU A 308 9.83 19.64 9.15
N CYS A 309 8.56 19.88 9.40
CA CYS A 309 7.48 19.39 8.55
C CYS A 309 6.29 20.35 8.50
N GLU A 310 5.49 20.19 7.46
CA GLU A 310 4.18 20.79 7.32
C GLU A 310 3.14 19.69 7.52
N VAL A 311 2.18 19.92 8.40
CA VAL A 311 1.19 18.92 8.82
C VAL A 311 -0.20 19.50 8.75
N TYR A 312 -1.12 18.74 8.18
CA TYR A 312 -2.55 18.93 8.33
C TYR A 312 -3.06 18.04 9.46
N VAL A 313 -3.71 18.61 10.43
CA VAL A 313 -4.32 17.90 11.57
C VAL A 313 -5.78 17.62 11.24
N LEU A 314 -6.15 16.35 11.18
CA LEU A 314 -7.51 15.94 10.82
C LEU A 314 -8.53 16.49 11.80
N SER A 315 -9.63 17.02 11.28
CA SER A 315 -10.78 17.45 12.04
C SER A 315 -11.54 16.25 12.65
N LYS A 316 -12.43 16.56 13.60
CA LYS A 316 -13.31 15.55 14.20
C LYS A 316 -14.16 14.82 13.15
N ASP A 317 -14.69 15.56 12.17
CA ASP A 317 -15.57 15.03 11.12
C ASP A 317 -14.83 14.13 10.12
N GLU A 318 -13.51 14.26 10.07
CA GLU A 318 -12.61 13.39 9.30
C GLU A 318 -12.12 12.18 10.10
N GLY A 319 -12.62 11.97 11.31
CA GLY A 319 -12.20 10.89 12.20
C GLY A 319 -10.96 11.19 13.03
N GLY A 320 -10.45 12.43 12.98
CA GLY A 320 -9.28 12.88 13.70
C GLY A 320 -9.52 13.16 15.20
N ARG A 321 -8.72 14.03 15.78
CA ARG A 321 -8.81 14.41 17.20
C ARG A 321 -10.04 15.27 17.47
N HIS A 322 -10.51 15.23 18.72
CA HIS A 322 -11.58 16.11 19.22
C HIS A 322 -11.03 17.28 20.04
N THR A 323 -9.77 17.18 20.45
CA THR A 323 -9.11 18.14 21.34
C THR A 323 -7.81 18.62 20.71
N PRO A 324 -7.36 19.85 21.02
CA PRO A 324 -6.04 20.33 20.59
C PRO A 324 -4.92 19.48 21.17
N PHE A 325 -3.74 19.59 20.58
CA PHE A 325 -2.51 19.11 21.19
C PHE A 325 -1.53 20.28 21.44
N PHE A 326 -0.58 20.06 22.32
CA PHE A 326 0.38 21.04 22.79
C PHE A 326 1.80 20.59 22.45
N ALA A 327 2.78 21.44 22.69
CA ALA A 327 4.18 21.06 22.62
C ALA A 327 4.47 19.80 23.44
N ASN A 328 5.46 19.00 23.02
CA ASN A 328 5.79 17.70 23.58
C ASN A 328 4.73 16.60 23.37
N TYR A 329 3.77 16.82 22.48
CA TYR A 329 2.90 15.76 22.00
C TYR A 329 3.72 14.62 21.36
N ARG A 330 3.40 13.37 21.69
CA ARG A 330 4.20 12.19 21.33
C ARG A 330 3.38 11.11 20.61
N PRO A 331 2.95 11.36 19.36
CA PRO A 331 2.25 10.38 18.56
C PRO A 331 3.22 9.43 17.86
N GLN A 332 2.66 8.51 17.06
CA GLN A 332 3.39 7.67 16.12
C GLN A 332 3.41 8.31 14.74
N PHE A 333 4.59 8.36 14.14
CA PHE A 333 4.84 8.84 12.78
C PHE A 333 5.07 7.64 11.88
N TYR A 334 4.26 7.50 10.85
CA TYR A 334 4.30 6.41 9.89
C TYR A 334 5.03 6.86 8.64
N PHE A 335 6.21 6.29 8.41
CA PHE A 335 7.03 6.52 7.24
C PHE A 335 7.16 5.23 6.43
N ARG A 336 6.89 5.26 5.13
CA ARG A 336 7.04 4.07 4.26
C ARG A 336 6.45 2.81 4.91
N THR A 337 7.33 1.90 5.39
CA THR A 337 6.93 0.59 5.93
C THR A 337 7.01 0.49 7.46
N THR A 338 7.26 1.61 8.18
CA THR A 338 7.42 1.60 9.63
C THR A 338 6.75 2.77 10.32
N ASP A 339 6.60 2.65 11.62
CA ASP A 339 6.16 3.71 12.53
C ASP A 339 7.20 3.94 13.62
N VAL A 340 7.39 5.21 13.99
CA VAL A 340 8.29 5.62 15.05
C VAL A 340 7.62 6.69 15.89
N THR A 341 7.74 6.56 17.21
CA THR A 341 7.29 7.63 18.14
C THR A 341 8.19 8.85 18.00
N GLY A 342 7.57 10.02 17.91
CA GLY A 342 8.27 11.29 17.86
C GLY A 342 7.70 12.31 18.82
N SER A 343 8.52 13.24 19.29
CA SER A 343 8.13 14.39 20.11
C SER A 343 7.97 15.62 19.23
N VAL A 344 6.86 16.32 19.35
CA VAL A 344 6.53 17.53 18.58
C VAL A 344 6.98 18.77 19.32
N ALA A 345 7.69 19.67 18.63
CA ALA A 345 7.96 21.03 19.04
C ALA A 345 7.20 21.99 18.12
N LEU A 346 6.43 22.88 18.73
CA LEU A 346 5.65 23.90 18.02
C LEU A 346 6.49 25.16 17.78
N PRO A 347 6.18 25.94 16.73
CA PRO A 347 6.86 27.22 16.48
C PRO A 347 6.66 28.20 17.63
N GLU A 348 7.59 29.14 17.76
CA GLU A 348 7.52 30.20 18.75
C GLU A 348 6.21 30.99 18.58
N GLY A 349 5.48 31.20 19.70
CA GLY A 349 4.19 31.85 19.70
C GLY A 349 2.97 30.95 19.44
N THR A 350 3.18 29.65 19.14
CA THR A 350 2.09 28.68 19.00
C THR A 350 1.98 27.84 20.28
N GLU A 351 0.93 28.06 21.06
CA GLU A 351 0.71 27.30 22.30
C GLU A 351 0.05 25.94 22.06
N MET A 352 -0.87 25.86 21.08
CA MET A 352 -1.64 24.65 20.76
C MET A 352 -1.96 24.58 19.27
N VAL A 353 -2.31 23.39 18.82
CA VAL A 353 -2.78 23.11 17.46
C VAL A 353 -4.16 22.46 17.53
N MET A 354 -5.12 23.03 16.81
CA MET A 354 -6.50 22.57 16.75
C MET A 354 -6.71 21.52 15.67
N PRO A 355 -7.66 20.59 15.85
CA PRO A 355 -8.15 19.77 14.74
C PRO A 355 -8.63 20.64 13.57
N GLY A 356 -8.18 20.34 12.35
CA GLY A 356 -8.43 21.13 11.14
C GLY A 356 -7.33 22.14 10.78
N ASP A 357 -6.32 22.32 11.63
CA ASP A 357 -5.24 23.26 11.38
C ASP A 357 -4.17 22.70 10.44
N ASN A 358 -3.57 23.61 9.66
CA ASN A 358 -2.28 23.38 9.01
C ASN A 358 -1.18 24.01 9.86
N VAL A 359 -0.17 23.25 10.23
CA VAL A 359 0.90 23.70 11.12
C VAL A 359 2.28 23.30 10.60
N LYS A 360 3.24 24.21 10.75
CA LYS A 360 4.67 23.89 10.64
C LYS A 360 5.18 23.50 12.01
N MET A 361 5.86 22.40 12.11
CA MET A 361 6.41 21.94 13.39
C MET A 361 7.73 21.21 13.22
N SER A 362 8.48 21.08 14.29
CA SER A 362 9.69 20.26 14.35
C SER A 362 9.39 18.98 15.10
N VAL A 363 9.99 17.89 14.65
CA VAL A 363 9.80 16.57 15.26
C VAL A 363 11.15 15.95 15.58
N GLU A 364 11.25 15.33 16.74
CA GLU A 364 12.37 14.50 17.15
C GLU A 364 11.89 13.06 17.37
N LEU A 365 12.36 12.12 16.52
CA LEU A 365 12.03 10.70 16.57
C LEU A 365 12.90 9.98 17.61
N ILE A 366 12.36 8.91 18.21
CA ILE A 366 13.11 8.05 19.14
C ILE A 366 14.10 7.10 18.46
N ALA A 367 13.97 6.90 17.15
CA ALA A 367 14.85 6.08 16.33
C ALA A 367 15.10 6.76 14.97
N PRO A 368 16.29 6.57 14.37
CA PRO A 368 16.59 7.20 13.09
C PRO A 368 15.83 6.51 11.95
N ILE A 369 15.36 7.29 11.00
CA ILE A 369 14.66 6.83 9.79
C ILE A 369 15.43 7.31 8.57
N ALA A 370 15.54 6.46 7.53
CA ALA A 370 16.00 6.87 6.22
C ALA A 370 15.08 7.95 5.66
N MET A 371 15.56 9.20 5.63
CA MET A 371 14.73 10.38 5.41
C MET A 371 15.34 11.33 4.39
N GLU A 372 14.48 11.98 3.64
CA GLU A 372 14.81 13.06 2.73
C GLU A 372 13.68 14.09 2.69
N GLN A 373 13.97 15.29 2.20
CA GLN A 373 12.94 16.32 2.00
C GLN A 373 11.88 15.83 1.00
N GLY A 374 10.63 16.14 1.28
CA GLY A 374 9.48 15.70 0.48
C GLY A 374 8.89 14.35 0.91
N LEU A 375 9.53 13.64 1.85
CA LEU A 375 8.99 12.37 2.37
C LEU A 375 7.65 12.63 3.09
N ARG A 376 6.61 11.94 2.67
CA ARG A 376 5.28 12.01 3.29
C ARG A 376 5.19 11.05 4.47
N PHE A 377 4.34 11.41 5.43
CA PHE A 377 4.05 10.58 6.59
C PHE A 377 2.63 10.79 7.11
N ALA A 378 2.12 9.79 7.81
CA ALA A 378 0.89 9.88 8.58
C ALA A 378 1.21 9.96 10.08
N ILE A 379 0.34 10.63 10.85
CA ILE A 379 0.41 10.71 12.31
C ILE A 379 -0.75 9.93 12.89
N ARG A 380 -0.47 9.02 13.82
CA ARG A 380 -1.49 8.19 14.47
C ARG A 380 -1.38 8.25 15.99
N GLU A 381 -2.52 8.18 16.64
CA GLU A 381 -2.67 8.12 18.10
C GLU A 381 -3.84 7.21 18.47
N GLY A 382 -3.62 6.30 19.41
CA GLY A 382 -4.69 5.42 19.92
C GLY A 382 -5.45 4.65 18.84
N GLY A 383 -4.75 4.21 17.78
CA GLY A 383 -5.34 3.47 16.67
C GLY A 383 -6.06 4.32 15.61
N ARG A 384 -5.99 5.66 15.71
CA ARG A 384 -6.61 6.60 14.76
C ARG A 384 -5.57 7.42 14.01
N THR A 385 -5.82 7.69 12.76
CA THR A 385 -5.07 8.70 12.01
C THR A 385 -5.53 10.08 12.44
N VAL A 386 -4.61 10.89 12.91
CA VAL A 386 -4.89 12.24 13.46
C VAL A 386 -4.28 13.35 12.64
N GLY A 387 -3.42 13.03 11.70
CA GLY A 387 -2.82 14.01 10.82
C GLY A 387 -1.96 13.37 9.73
N ALA A 388 -1.55 14.20 8.82
CA ALA A 388 -0.63 13.85 7.75
C ALA A 388 0.27 15.02 7.41
N GLY A 389 1.48 14.71 6.98
CA GLY A 389 2.44 15.74 6.70
C GLY A 389 3.51 15.35 5.68
N VAL A 390 4.34 16.31 5.40
CA VAL A 390 5.50 16.18 4.52
C VAL A 390 6.72 16.76 5.22
N VAL A 391 7.86 16.08 5.08
CA VAL A 391 9.16 16.58 5.56
C VAL A 391 9.57 17.78 4.71
N SER A 392 9.58 18.96 5.31
CA SER A 392 10.00 20.19 4.62
C SER A 392 11.51 20.42 4.69
N LYS A 393 12.16 19.92 5.76
CA LYS A 393 13.61 20.02 5.94
C LYS A 393 14.11 18.94 6.90
N VAL A 394 15.20 18.30 6.53
CA VAL A 394 15.94 17.40 7.43
C VAL A 394 16.94 18.22 8.23
N VAL A 395 17.01 18.00 9.55
CA VAL A 395 17.84 18.78 10.47
C VAL A 395 19.01 17.93 11.00
N GLN A 396 18.78 16.68 11.42
CA GLN A 396 19.81 15.79 11.97
C GLN A 396 19.42 14.32 11.79
#